data_b142fe0b8dcaddf8a68f53cdd4ea90cf
#
_entry.id   b142fe0b8dcaddf8a68f53cdd4ea90cf
#
_cell.length_a   1.000
_cell.length_b   1.000
_cell.length_c   1.000
_cell.angle_alpha   90.00
_cell.angle_beta   90.00
_cell.angle_gamma   90.00
#
_symmetry.space_group_name_H-M   'P 1'
#
loop_
_entity.id
_entity.type
_entity.pdbx_description
1 polymer ?
#
loop_
_entity_poly.entity_id
_entity_poly.type
_entity_poly.pdbx_seq_one_letter_code
_entity_poly.pdbx_strand_id
1 'polypeptide(L)'
;MKNFFKLLLLIFFNFFLLTNFVYASDFKADYYVDYDLKNFKQELTAKVKFNIKITNLKSDVYVSKFSISFPDSFAIKNIKVSDDFGEITPHVSYDKDQIKIEMKFSNPNIGKETVNNFYLSFDQSNLFKVNGNIWEVGLPTVENKTDCIYQIKVILPLDSDKKISIAKPKPSSIVNNEIYWLNPKEKTVYAVFGDNQIYQAELIYNLKNQEVYPVFQEIAFPPETLYQKVFVDSISPIPEMVYQDTDGNYLARYSLKPLEAKKIIFKGFIQVFTKPQEKMIDYSRDLFLNQKNYLLSQQSYWTIKSLDKI
;
A
#
# COMPACT_ATOMS: atom_id res chain seq x y z
N MET A 1 -55.26 -4.59 39.30
CA MET A 1 -54.16 -5.45 39.68
C MET A 1 -53.69 -6.41 38.57
N LYS A 2 -54.59 -7.18 37.91
CA LYS A 2 -54.18 -8.14 36.85
C LYS A 2 -53.40 -7.52 35.65
N ASN A 3 -53.70 -6.29 35.24
CA ASN A 3 -53.04 -5.62 34.11
C ASN A 3 -51.67 -5.04 34.48
N PHE A 4 -51.50 -4.62 35.75
CA PHE A 4 -50.22 -4.14 36.26
C PHE A 4 -49.18 -5.26 36.35
N PHE A 5 -49.62 -6.45 36.74
CA PHE A 5 -48.75 -7.63 36.82
C PHE A 5 -48.33 -8.13 35.43
N LYS A 6 -49.20 -8.03 34.41
CA LYS A 6 -48.84 -8.33 33.00
C LYS A 6 -47.83 -7.34 32.43
N LEU A 7 -47.94 -6.05 32.75
CA LEU A 7 -47.00 -5.02 32.32
C LEU A 7 -45.64 -5.21 32.99
N LEU A 8 -45.62 -5.53 34.28
CA LEU A 8 -44.37 -5.81 35.02
C LEU A 8 -43.67 -7.08 34.49
N LEU A 9 -44.43 -8.13 34.14
CA LEU A 9 -43.88 -9.36 33.54
C LEU A 9 -43.31 -9.11 32.14
N LEU A 10 -43.93 -8.23 31.34
CA LEU A 10 -43.46 -7.86 30.00
C LEU A 10 -42.16 -7.04 30.06
N ILE A 11 -42.02 -6.15 31.05
CA ILE A 11 -40.81 -5.37 31.29
C ILE A 11 -39.67 -6.29 31.76
N PHE A 12 -39.97 -7.24 32.64
CA PHE A 12 -38.95 -8.20 33.12
C PHE A 12 -38.48 -9.14 32.03
N PHE A 13 -39.37 -9.56 31.10
CA PHE A 13 -39.05 -10.42 29.97
C PHE A 13 -38.19 -9.66 28.91
N ASN A 14 -38.43 -8.36 28.68
CA ASN A 14 -37.59 -7.54 27.79
C ASN A 14 -36.21 -7.24 28.39
N PHE A 15 -36.10 -7.15 29.73
CA PHE A 15 -34.78 -6.97 30.38
C PHE A 15 -33.88 -8.22 30.26
N PHE A 16 -34.48 -9.42 30.17
CA PHE A 16 -33.76 -10.69 29.97
C PHE A 16 -33.28 -10.88 28.51
N LEU A 17 -33.92 -10.22 27.52
CA LEU A 17 -33.56 -10.30 26.11
C LEU A 17 -32.41 -9.34 25.73
N LEU A 18 -32.02 -8.42 26.63
CA LEU A 18 -30.93 -7.46 26.41
C LEU A 18 -29.57 -7.89 26.99
N THR A 19 -29.49 -9.09 27.58
CA THR A 19 -28.17 -9.63 27.93
C THR A 19 -27.50 -10.13 26.66
N ASN A 20 -26.70 -9.26 26.02
CA ASN A 20 -25.70 -9.69 25.10
C ASN A 20 -24.77 -10.66 25.85
N PHE A 21 -24.90 -11.96 25.59
CA PHE A 21 -23.93 -12.93 26.05
C PHE A 21 -22.60 -12.60 25.39
N VAL A 22 -21.75 -11.86 26.08
CA VAL A 22 -20.34 -11.71 25.71
C VAL A 22 -19.73 -13.09 25.93
N TYR A 23 -19.59 -13.87 24.87
CA TYR A 23 -18.79 -15.09 24.92
C TYR A 23 -17.34 -14.69 25.21
N ALA A 24 -16.91 -14.86 26.45
CA ALA A 24 -15.51 -14.74 26.80
C ALA A 24 -14.73 -15.78 25.98
N SER A 25 -13.72 -15.32 25.26
CA SER A 25 -12.81 -16.22 24.53
C SER A 25 -12.10 -17.13 25.54
N ASP A 26 -11.91 -18.39 25.16
CA ASP A 26 -11.14 -19.36 25.98
C ASP A 26 -9.63 -19.09 25.91
N PHE A 27 -9.21 -18.37 24.85
CA PHE A 27 -7.81 -18.11 24.54
C PHE A 27 -7.61 -16.67 24.08
N LYS A 28 -6.42 -16.14 24.38
CA LYS A 28 -5.89 -14.91 23.79
C LYS A 28 -4.73 -15.28 22.86
N ALA A 29 -4.68 -14.75 21.65
CA ALA A 29 -3.58 -14.98 20.72
C ALA A 29 -2.90 -13.66 20.36
N ASP A 30 -1.63 -13.52 20.72
CA ASP A 30 -0.78 -12.40 20.31
C ASP A 30 0.09 -12.84 19.12
N TYR A 31 0.27 -11.95 18.14
CA TYR A 31 0.98 -12.23 16.91
C TYR A 31 2.13 -11.24 16.73
N TYR A 32 3.30 -11.76 16.45
CA TYR A 32 4.49 -11.01 16.07
C TYR A 32 4.95 -11.52 14.71
N VAL A 33 4.84 -10.67 13.68
CA VAL A 33 5.08 -11.05 12.30
C VAL A 33 6.25 -10.26 11.75
N ASP A 34 7.33 -10.97 11.40
CA ASP A 34 8.53 -10.40 10.79
C ASP A 34 8.57 -10.74 9.30
N TYR A 35 8.64 -9.71 8.44
CA TYR A 35 8.92 -9.81 7.01
C TYR A 35 10.38 -9.43 6.78
N ASP A 36 11.25 -10.42 6.62
CA ASP A 36 12.69 -10.23 6.44
C ASP A 36 13.03 -10.17 4.95
N LEU A 37 13.48 -9.00 4.51
CA LEU A 37 13.82 -8.68 3.12
C LEU A 37 15.33 -8.60 2.89
N LYS A 38 16.17 -9.08 3.80
CA LYS A 38 17.63 -8.93 3.70
C LYS A 38 18.21 -9.44 2.38
N ASN A 39 17.63 -10.52 1.84
CA ASN A 39 18.08 -11.14 0.58
C ASN A 39 17.16 -10.83 -0.61
N PHE A 40 16.19 -9.91 -0.44
CA PHE A 40 15.16 -9.65 -1.44
C PHE A 40 15.70 -9.26 -2.81
N LYS A 41 16.80 -8.51 -2.87
CA LYS A 41 17.43 -8.13 -4.18
C LYS A 41 17.90 -9.34 -4.99
N GLN A 42 18.30 -10.43 -4.34
CA GLN A 42 18.83 -11.63 -5.01
C GLN A 42 17.73 -12.59 -5.43
N GLU A 43 16.71 -12.78 -4.58
CA GLU A 43 15.74 -13.86 -4.73
C GLU A 43 14.31 -13.35 -4.96
N LEU A 44 14.02 -12.04 -4.80
CA LEU A 44 12.67 -11.47 -4.82
C LEU A 44 11.69 -12.21 -3.88
N THR A 45 12.24 -12.79 -2.82
CA THR A 45 11.52 -13.63 -1.85
C THR A 45 11.71 -13.08 -0.45
N ALA A 46 10.61 -12.84 0.24
CA ALA A 46 10.62 -12.43 1.63
C ALA A 46 10.60 -13.67 2.54
N LYS A 47 11.42 -13.70 3.57
CA LYS A 47 11.29 -14.68 4.64
C LYS A 47 10.33 -14.17 5.69
N VAL A 48 9.20 -14.84 5.84
CA VAL A 48 8.16 -14.46 6.80
C VAL A 48 8.26 -15.35 8.03
N LYS A 49 8.21 -14.72 9.22
CA LYS A 49 8.24 -15.43 10.50
C LYS A 49 7.07 -14.94 11.36
N PHE A 50 6.29 -15.87 11.85
CA PHE A 50 5.27 -15.64 12.86
C PHE A 50 5.73 -16.22 14.19
N ASN A 51 5.68 -15.42 15.24
CA ASN A 51 5.66 -15.88 16.62
C ASN A 51 4.24 -15.68 17.14
N ILE A 52 3.54 -16.77 17.40
CA ILE A 52 2.14 -16.78 17.83
C ILE A 52 2.12 -17.24 19.28
N LYS A 53 1.79 -16.30 20.18
CA LYS A 53 1.70 -16.55 21.61
C LYS A 53 0.25 -16.74 22.00
N ILE A 54 -0.12 -17.95 22.44
CA ILE A 54 -1.47 -18.29 22.87
C ILE A 54 -1.52 -18.43 24.37
N THR A 55 -2.36 -17.62 25.03
CA THR A 55 -2.57 -17.65 26.48
C THR A 55 -3.91 -18.29 26.78
N ASN A 56 -3.95 -19.29 27.65
CA ASN A 56 -5.17 -19.89 28.18
C ASN A 56 -5.85 -18.92 29.14
N LEU A 57 -7.11 -18.58 28.90
CA LEU A 57 -7.88 -17.68 29.77
C LEU A 57 -8.69 -18.44 30.83
N LYS A 58 -8.82 -19.78 30.69
CA LYS A 58 -9.52 -20.66 31.61
C LYS A 58 -8.62 -21.80 32.08
N SER A 59 -8.95 -22.37 33.24
CA SER A 59 -8.17 -23.45 33.85
C SER A 59 -8.51 -24.84 33.30
N ASP A 60 -9.71 -25.00 32.74
CA ASP A 60 -10.28 -26.27 32.29
C ASP A 60 -10.12 -26.50 30.77
N VAL A 61 -9.44 -25.58 30.07
CA VAL A 61 -9.18 -25.67 28.64
C VAL A 61 -7.68 -25.52 28.33
N TYR A 62 -7.25 -26.12 27.23
CA TYR A 62 -5.90 -25.94 26.70
C TYR A 62 -5.91 -25.97 25.17
N VAL A 63 -4.94 -25.30 24.58
CA VAL A 63 -4.77 -25.29 23.11
C VAL A 63 -4.05 -26.57 22.69
N SER A 64 -4.74 -27.45 22.00
CA SER A 64 -4.13 -28.67 21.44
C SER A 64 -3.64 -28.44 20.00
N LYS A 65 -4.27 -27.52 19.26
CA LYS A 65 -3.95 -27.21 17.87
C LYS A 65 -4.27 -25.75 17.53
N PHE A 66 -3.56 -25.27 16.51
CA PHE A 66 -3.81 -23.95 15.92
C PHE A 66 -3.82 -24.05 14.42
N SER A 67 -4.64 -23.24 13.73
CA SER A 67 -4.70 -23.21 12.27
C SER A 67 -4.61 -21.76 11.80
N ILE A 68 -3.84 -21.55 10.74
CA ILE A 68 -3.78 -20.26 10.04
C ILE A 68 -3.97 -20.49 8.54
N SER A 69 -4.67 -19.57 7.88
CA SER A 69 -4.92 -19.64 6.44
C SER A 69 -4.34 -18.41 5.75
N PHE A 70 -3.77 -18.64 4.57
CA PHE A 70 -3.23 -17.60 3.70
C PHE A 70 -3.84 -17.71 2.31
N PRO A 71 -4.00 -16.62 1.55
CA PRO A 71 -4.34 -16.68 0.14
C PRO A 71 -3.30 -17.50 -0.65
N ASP A 72 -3.72 -18.31 -1.59
CA ASP A 72 -2.81 -19.10 -2.47
C ASP A 72 -1.88 -18.17 -3.28
N SER A 73 -2.37 -16.96 -3.61
CA SER A 73 -1.60 -15.90 -4.28
C SER A 73 -0.33 -15.47 -3.54
N PHE A 74 -0.17 -15.83 -2.26
CA PHE A 74 1.06 -15.54 -1.48
C PHE A 74 2.24 -16.40 -1.93
N ALA A 75 2.01 -17.48 -2.70
CA ALA A 75 3.03 -18.36 -3.21
C ALA A 75 4.02 -18.83 -2.13
N ILE A 76 3.46 -19.35 -1.03
CA ILE A 76 4.21 -19.76 0.16
C ILE A 76 4.97 -21.07 -0.11
N LYS A 77 6.25 -21.11 0.29
CA LYS A 77 7.12 -22.27 0.19
C LYS A 77 7.94 -22.46 1.46
N ASN A 78 8.58 -23.62 1.59
CA ASN A 78 9.53 -23.92 2.67
C ASN A 78 8.95 -23.70 4.08
N ILE A 79 7.70 -24.16 4.28
CA ILE A 79 6.99 -24.03 5.54
C ILE A 79 7.71 -24.83 6.63
N LYS A 80 8.05 -24.15 7.73
CA LYS A 80 8.63 -24.76 8.93
C LYS A 80 7.83 -24.31 10.13
N VAL A 81 7.56 -25.24 11.02
CA VAL A 81 6.81 -25.01 12.26
C VAL A 81 7.55 -25.62 13.43
N SER A 82 7.56 -24.91 14.57
CA SER A 82 8.04 -25.44 15.83
C SER A 82 7.20 -24.89 16.99
N ASP A 83 7.29 -25.54 18.14
CA ASP A 83 6.86 -25.00 19.44
C ASP A 83 8.08 -24.88 20.37
N ASP A 84 7.84 -24.61 21.66
CA ASP A 84 8.90 -24.50 22.65
C ASP A 84 9.64 -25.84 22.91
N PHE A 85 9.14 -26.96 22.40
CA PHE A 85 9.70 -28.30 22.58
C PHE A 85 10.43 -28.82 21.32
N GLY A 86 10.28 -28.17 20.18
CA GLY A 86 10.98 -28.54 18.96
C GLY A 86 10.17 -28.41 17.68
N GLU A 87 10.68 -29.04 16.61
CA GLU A 87 10.01 -29.01 15.29
C GLU A 87 8.70 -29.78 15.29
N ILE A 88 7.71 -29.22 14.61
CA ILE A 88 6.39 -29.81 14.40
C ILE A 88 6.20 -30.04 12.91
N THR A 89 5.71 -31.22 12.54
CA THR A 89 5.24 -31.47 11.16
C THR A 89 3.85 -30.85 10.97
N PRO A 90 3.68 -29.77 10.19
CA PRO A 90 2.39 -29.16 9.97
C PRO A 90 1.54 -30.03 9.02
N HIS A 91 0.21 -29.98 9.20
CA HIS A 91 -0.71 -30.46 8.18
C HIS A 91 -1.08 -29.31 7.25
N VAL A 92 -0.61 -29.35 6.00
CA VAL A 92 -0.88 -28.34 4.99
C VAL A 92 -1.95 -28.84 4.04
N SER A 93 -3.03 -28.09 3.90
CA SER A 93 -4.12 -28.38 2.95
C SER A 93 -4.39 -27.19 2.05
N TYR A 94 -4.79 -27.47 0.82
CA TYR A 94 -5.12 -26.46 -0.20
C TYR A 94 -6.62 -26.54 -0.46
N ASP A 95 -7.33 -25.45 -0.24
CA ASP A 95 -8.77 -25.33 -0.48
C ASP A 95 -9.04 -24.10 -1.35
N LYS A 96 -9.50 -24.34 -2.60
CA LYS A 96 -9.78 -23.32 -3.62
C LYS A 96 -8.65 -22.31 -3.74
N ASP A 97 -8.77 -21.15 -3.07
CA ASP A 97 -7.84 -20.02 -3.16
C ASP A 97 -7.05 -19.79 -1.86
N GLN A 98 -6.99 -20.81 -0.99
CA GLN A 98 -6.34 -20.70 0.32
C GLN A 98 -5.41 -21.88 0.62
N ILE A 99 -4.31 -21.56 1.29
CA ILE A 99 -3.38 -22.52 1.91
C ILE A 99 -3.68 -22.50 3.41
N LYS A 100 -4.15 -23.62 3.96
CA LYS A 100 -4.38 -23.78 5.40
C LYS A 100 -3.25 -24.58 6.01
N ILE A 101 -2.64 -24.05 7.07
CA ILE A 101 -1.57 -24.69 7.84
C ILE A 101 -2.13 -24.99 9.22
N GLU A 102 -2.26 -26.27 9.56
CA GLU A 102 -2.67 -26.72 10.89
C GLU A 102 -1.47 -27.30 11.65
N MET A 103 -1.33 -26.87 12.90
CA MET A 103 -0.22 -27.19 13.81
C MET A 103 -0.78 -27.81 15.07
N LYS A 104 -0.17 -28.89 15.57
CA LYS A 104 -0.52 -29.51 16.85
C LYS A 104 0.61 -29.33 17.83
N PHE A 105 0.33 -28.91 19.04
CA PHE A 105 1.30 -28.87 20.12
C PHE A 105 1.73 -30.28 20.54
N SER A 106 3.04 -30.49 20.73
CA SER A 106 3.59 -31.75 21.24
C SER A 106 3.27 -31.92 22.74
N ASN A 107 3.43 -30.84 23.52
CA ASN A 107 3.16 -30.79 24.94
C ASN A 107 2.50 -29.46 25.31
N PRO A 108 1.16 -29.34 25.18
CA PRO A 108 0.47 -28.08 25.50
C PRO A 108 0.51 -27.81 26.99
N ASN A 109 0.84 -26.56 27.36
CA ASN A 109 0.73 -26.10 28.71
C ASN A 109 -0.74 -25.98 29.11
N ILE A 110 -1.09 -26.55 30.28
CA ILE A 110 -2.45 -26.61 30.81
C ILE A 110 -2.57 -25.66 32.00
N GLY A 111 -3.72 -25.01 32.14
CA GLY A 111 -4.04 -24.13 33.26
C GLY A 111 -4.23 -22.69 32.81
N LYS A 112 -4.91 -21.92 33.67
CA LYS A 112 -5.17 -20.49 33.43
C LYS A 112 -3.87 -19.70 33.39
N GLU A 113 -3.79 -18.73 32.47
CA GLU A 113 -2.63 -17.85 32.24
C GLU A 113 -1.36 -18.56 31.75
N THR A 114 -1.43 -19.86 31.47
CA THR A 114 -0.33 -20.56 30.81
C THR A 114 -0.22 -20.16 29.35
N VAL A 115 1.03 -20.14 28.86
CA VAL A 115 1.37 -19.70 27.49
C VAL A 115 1.87 -20.87 26.67
N ASN A 116 1.42 -20.93 25.44
CA ASN A 116 1.87 -21.85 24.41
C ASN A 116 2.34 -21.04 23.21
N ASN A 117 3.57 -21.27 22.72
CA ASN A 117 4.14 -20.56 21.58
C ASN A 117 4.21 -21.45 20.35
N PHE A 118 3.76 -20.92 19.19
CA PHE A 118 4.06 -21.47 17.88
C PHE A 118 4.98 -20.52 17.13
N TYR A 119 5.95 -21.12 16.44
CA TYR A 119 6.85 -20.42 15.52
C TYR A 119 6.61 -20.99 14.13
N LEU A 120 6.05 -20.17 13.24
CA LEU A 120 5.84 -20.52 11.84
C LEU A 120 6.76 -19.66 10.98
N SER A 121 7.49 -20.27 10.05
CA SER A 121 8.25 -19.54 9.05
C SER A 121 8.05 -20.15 7.66
N PHE A 122 8.10 -19.27 6.66
CA PHE A 122 8.01 -19.65 5.26
C PHE A 122 8.66 -18.60 4.37
N ASP A 123 8.89 -18.95 3.11
CA ASP A 123 9.31 -18.04 2.07
C ASP A 123 8.09 -17.63 1.25
N GLN A 124 7.94 -16.31 1.01
CA GLN A 124 6.84 -15.71 0.24
C GLN A 124 7.39 -14.95 -0.96
N SER A 125 6.99 -15.37 -2.19
CA SER A 125 7.53 -14.80 -3.41
C SER A 125 6.78 -13.53 -3.85
N ASN A 126 5.48 -13.49 -3.83
CA ASN A 126 4.68 -12.40 -4.40
C ASN A 126 4.28 -11.31 -3.38
N LEU A 127 5.15 -11.07 -2.38
CA LEU A 127 4.87 -10.07 -1.34
C LEU A 127 4.90 -8.64 -1.87
N PHE A 128 5.89 -8.33 -2.72
CA PHE A 128 6.11 -7.00 -3.24
C PHE A 128 5.80 -6.91 -4.73
N LYS A 129 5.09 -5.85 -5.11
CA LYS A 129 5.03 -5.39 -6.49
C LYS A 129 6.22 -4.46 -6.72
N VAL A 130 7.15 -4.88 -7.54
CA VAL A 130 8.37 -4.12 -7.86
C VAL A 130 8.21 -3.43 -9.21
N ASN A 131 8.29 -2.11 -9.20
CA ASN A 131 8.27 -1.24 -10.37
C ASN A 131 9.54 -0.39 -10.38
N GLY A 132 10.62 -0.93 -10.96
CA GLY A 132 11.93 -0.29 -10.94
C GLY A 132 12.41 0.00 -9.51
N ASN A 133 12.54 1.27 -9.16
CA ASN A 133 12.97 1.68 -7.82
C ASN A 133 11.86 1.69 -6.77
N ILE A 134 10.61 1.52 -7.16
CA ILE A 134 9.47 1.54 -6.24
C ILE A 134 9.06 0.10 -5.89
N TRP A 135 8.96 -0.17 -4.60
CA TRP A 135 8.44 -1.41 -4.05
C TRP A 135 7.14 -1.14 -3.32
N GLU A 136 6.06 -1.76 -3.74
CA GLU A 136 4.74 -1.66 -3.11
C GLU A 136 4.41 -2.96 -2.38
N VAL A 137 3.83 -2.86 -1.19
CA VAL A 137 3.41 -4.02 -0.41
C VAL A 137 2.08 -3.78 0.27
N GLY A 138 1.27 -4.84 0.34
CA GLY A 138 0.08 -4.92 1.18
C GLY A 138 0.24 -6.05 2.19
N LEU A 139 0.47 -5.70 3.46
CA LEU A 139 0.65 -6.67 4.54
C LEU A 139 -0.72 -6.90 5.21
N PRO A 140 -1.24 -8.13 5.22
CA PRO A 140 -2.51 -8.43 5.86
C PRO A 140 -2.40 -8.25 7.37
N THR A 141 -3.50 -7.85 7.98
CA THR A 141 -3.65 -7.80 9.43
C THR A 141 -4.66 -8.82 9.90
N VAL A 142 -4.62 -9.19 11.16
CA VAL A 142 -5.65 -10.00 11.79
C VAL A 142 -6.76 -9.09 12.31
N GLU A 143 -8.02 -9.52 12.22
CA GLU A 143 -9.11 -8.76 12.84
C GLU A 143 -8.81 -8.51 14.31
N ASN A 144 -8.81 -7.22 14.69
CA ASN A 144 -8.47 -6.78 16.03
C ASN A 144 -9.53 -7.28 17.02
N LYS A 145 -9.25 -8.40 17.68
CA LYS A 145 -9.96 -8.76 18.90
C LYS A 145 -9.40 -7.86 20.00
N THR A 146 -10.29 -7.23 20.74
CA THR A 146 -9.94 -6.49 21.97
C THR A 146 -9.01 -7.36 22.83
N ASP A 147 -7.89 -6.79 23.27
CA ASP A 147 -6.88 -7.40 24.13
C ASP A 147 -5.81 -8.30 23.48
N CYS A 148 -5.74 -8.40 22.14
CA CYS A 148 -4.67 -9.11 21.45
C CYS A 148 -3.59 -8.12 20.96
N ILE A 149 -2.34 -8.54 20.98
CA ILE A 149 -1.24 -7.80 20.36
C ILE A 149 -1.07 -8.32 18.92
N TYR A 150 -1.02 -7.41 17.97
CA TYR A 150 -0.62 -7.72 16.61
C TYR A 150 0.49 -6.75 16.17
N GLN A 151 1.68 -7.28 16.02
CA GLN A 151 2.85 -6.51 15.59
C GLN A 151 3.30 -6.99 14.22
N ILE A 152 3.48 -6.07 13.30
CA ILE A 152 4.17 -6.30 12.03
C ILE A 152 5.52 -5.61 12.10
N LYS A 153 6.57 -6.31 11.67
CA LYS A 153 7.90 -5.76 11.48
C LYS A 153 8.37 -6.07 10.05
N VAL A 154 8.81 -5.05 9.33
CA VAL A 154 9.47 -5.19 8.03
C VAL A 154 10.95 -4.85 8.20
N ILE A 155 11.83 -5.76 7.78
CA ILE A 155 13.28 -5.62 7.89
C ILE A 155 13.83 -5.43 6.48
N LEU A 156 14.27 -4.21 6.16
CA LEU A 156 14.88 -3.88 4.87
C LEU A 156 16.33 -4.37 4.78
N PRO A 157 16.86 -4.60 3.57
CA PRO A 157 18.28 -4.85 3.39
C PRO A 157 19.13 -3.69 3.93
N LEU A 158 20.21 -3.98 4.62
CA LEU A 158 21.08 -2.97 5.26
C LEU A 158 21.74 -2.02 4.24
N ASP A 159 22.06 -2.54 3.05
CA ASP A 159 22.67 -1.80 1.93
C ASP A 159 21.63 -1.18 0.98
N SER A 160 20.37 -1.23 1.36
CA SER A 160 19.27 -0.72 0.54
C SER A 160 19.13 0.79 0.73
N ASP A 161 19.02 1.52 -0.39
CA ASP A 161 18.62 2.92 -0.45
C ASP A 161 17.12 3.12 -0.21
N LYS A 162 16.38 2.03 0.02
CA LYS A 162 14.92 2.03 0.15
C LYS A 162 14.48 2.59 1.48
N LYS A 163 13.79 3.73 1.41
CA LYS A 163 13.09 4.34 2.53
C LYS A 163 11.60 4.23 2.30
N ILE A 164 10.83 4.14 3.39
CA ILE A 164 9.38 4.20 3.28
C ILE A 164 8.97 5.63 2.88
N SER A 165 8.25 5.73 1.77
CA SER A 165 7.78 7.01 1.24
C SER A 165 6.29 7.24 1.53
N ILE A 166 5.49 6.18 1.45
CA ILE A 166 4.05 6.20 1.74
C ILE A 166 3.75 5.02 2.67
N ALA A 167 2.92 5.25 3.69
CA ALA A 167 2.36 4.17 4.50
C ALA A 167 0.98 4.51 5.01
N LYS A 168 0.09 3.52 5.00
CA LYS A 168 -1.26 3.59 5.55
C LYS A 168 -1.60 2.27 6.25
N PRO A 169 -1.76 2.28 7.58
CA PRO A 169 -1.48 3.39 8.52
C PRO A 169 0.01 3.76 8.59
N LYS A 170 0.31 4.91 9.19
CA LYS A 170 1.71 5.29 9.46
C LYS A 170 2.37 4.25 10.37
N PRO A 171 3.68 3.97 10.21
CA PRO A 171 4.41 3.13 11.14
C PRO A 171 4.36 3.65 12.57
N SER A 172 4.28 2.74 13.53
CA SER A 172 4.39 3.06 14.97
C SER A 172 5.80 3.52 15.33
N SER A 173 6.82 2.91 14.71
CA SER A 173 8.23 3.32 14.85
C SER A 173 9.06 2.84 13.67
N ILE A 174 10.19 3.50 13.44
CA ILE A 174 11.22 3.12 12.48
C ILE A 174 12.56 3.19 13.24
N VAL A 175 13.27 2.07 13.28
CA VAL A 175 14.56 1.96 13.94
C VAL A 175 15.56 1.34 12.95
N ASN A 176 16.52 2.12 12.48
CA ASN A 176 17.47 1.71 11.44
C ASN A 176 16.75 1.22 10.17
N ASN A 177 16.91 -0.07 9.83
CA ASN A 177 16.26 -0.74 8.69
C ASN A 177 15.01 -1.53 9.07
N GLU A 178 14.51 -1.38 10.30
CA GLU A 178 13.32 -2.06 10.79
C GLU A 178 12.14 -1.09 10.94
N ILE A 179 10.99 -1.47 10.44
CA ILE A 179 9.77 -0.66 10.42
C ILE A 179 8.67 -1.44 11.14
N TYR A 180 8.04 -0.81 12.11
CA TYR A 180 7.07 -1.45 13.00
C TYR A 180 5.68 -0.85 12.87
N TRP A 181 4.66 -1.72 12.86
CA TRP A 181 3.26 -1.39 13.06
C TRP A 181 2.73 -2.20 14.25
N LEU A 182 2.23 -1.52 15.25
CA LEU A 182 1.63 -2.12 16.44
C LEU A 182 0.12 -1.91 16.43
N ASN A 183 -0.63 -3.00 16.51
CA ASN A 183 -2.09 -3.03 16.53
C ASN A 183 -2.75 -2.16 15.44
N PRO A 184 -2.37 -2.31 14.14
CA PRO A 184 -3.02 -1.57 13.08
C PRO A 184 -4.50 -1.94 13.03
N LYS A 185 -5.36 -0.93 12.89
CA LYS A 185 -6.84 -1.10 12.85
C LYS A 185 -7.34 -1.47 11.45
N GLU A 186 -6.56 -1.17 10.43
CA GLU A 186 -6.83 -1.44 9.04
C GLU A 186 -6.66 -2.94 8.75
N LYS A 187 -7.47 -3.47 7.82
CA LYS A 187 -7.35 -4.89 7.37
C LYS A 187 -6.04 -5.17 6.62
N THR A 188 -5.38 -4.12 6.14
CA THR A 188 -4.13 -4.23 5.40
C THR A 188 -3.25 -3.02 5.72
N VAL A 189 -1.98 -3.26 6.02
CA VAL A 189 -0.96 -2.23 6.04
C VAL A 189 -0.43 -2.08 4.61
N TYR A 190 -0.69 -0.94 4.00
CA TYR A 190 -0.13 -0.60 2.70
C TYR A 190 1.14 0.23 2.88
N ALA A 191 2.21 -0.12 2.18
CA ALA A 191 3.44 0.64 2.21
C ALA A 191 4.12 0.69 0.84
N VAL A 192 4.77 1.83 0.56
CA VAL A 192 5.57 2.09 -0.63
C VAL A 192 6.97 2.49 -0.20
N PHE A 193 7.97 1.84 -0.78
CA PHE A 193 9.38 2.09 -0.54
C PHE A 193 10.05 2.62 -1.81
N GLY A 194 10.97 3.55 -1.65
CA GLY A 194 11.66 4.24 -2.75
C GLY A 194 11.11 5.64 -2.99
N ASP A 195 11.95 6.53 -3.50
CA ASP A 195 11.64 7.96 -3.60
C ASP A 195 11.17 8.37 -4.99
N ASN A 196 11.61 7.65 -6.04
CA ASN A 196 11.31 8.03 -7.41
C ASN A 196 11.30 6.83 -8.37
N GLN A 197 10.65 7.02 -9.50
CA GLN A 197 10.60 6.09 -10.61
C GLN A 197 10.97 6.81 -11.90
N ILE A 198 11.77 6.17 -12.76
CA ILE A 198 12.14 6.69 -14.07
C ILE A 198 11.45 5.87 -15.16
N TYR A 199 10.75 6.57 -16.04
CA TYR A 199 10.09 6.01 -17.22
C TYR A 199 10.79 6.48 -18.49
N GLN A 200 11.04 5.57 -19.43
CA GLN A 200 11.37 5.93 -20.79
C GLN A 200 10.07 6.28 -21.51
N ALA A 201 10.03 7.43 -22.16
CA ALA A 201 8.85 7.96 -22.84
C ALA A 201 9.15 8.20 -24.33
N GLU A 202 8.22 7.72 -25.18
CA GLU A 202 8.16 8.09 -26.58
C GLU A 202 6.75 8.64 -26.86
N LEU A 203 6.66 9.92 -27.24
CA LEU A 203 5.40 10.59 -27.57
C LEU A 203 5.37 10.91 -29.05
N ILE A 204 4.27 10.59 -29.69
CA ILE A 204 4.06 10.81 -31.12
C ILE A 204 2.94 11.81 -31.31
N TYR A 205 3.25 12.93 -31.97
CA TYR A 205 2.30 13.96 -32.33
C TYR A 205 2.12 13.98 -33.84
N ASN A 206 0.87 14.01 -34.32
CA ASN A 206 0.55 14.11 -35.72
C ASN A 206 -0.10 15.47 -35.99
N LEU A 207 0.66 16.41 -36.56
CA LEU A 207 0.18 17.72 -36.95
C LEU A 207 -0.29 17.65 -38.39
N LYS A 208 -1.37 18.39 -38.70
CA LYS A 208 -1.89 18.50 -40.06
C LYS A 208 -2.40 19.92 -40.31
N ASN A 209 -1.87 20.57 -41.33
CA ASN A 209 -2.41 21.80 -41.85
C ASN A 209 -3.53 21.47 -42.88
N GLN A 210 -4.76 21.90 -42.61
CA GLN A 210 -5.90 21.72 -43.54
C GLN A 210 -6.14 22.94 -44.41
N GLU A 211 -5.39 24.03 -44.16
CA GLU A 211 -5.54 25.29 -44.86
C GLU A 211 -4.69 25.34 -46.12
N VAL A 212 -5.04 26.25 -47.04
CA VAL A 212 -4.31 26.51 -48.29
C VAL A 212 -3.16 27.51 -48.13
N TYR A 213 -2.90 27.96 -46.89
CA TYR A 213 -1.81 28.85 -46.49
C TYR A 213 -1.00 28.25 -45.36
N PRO A 214 0.25 28.70 -45.14
CA PRO A 214 1.06 28.21 -44.05
C PRO A 214 0.48 28.55 -42.66
N VAL A 215 0.56 27.62 -41.70
CA VAL A 215 0.11 27.82 -40.30
C VAL A 215 1.18 27.42 -39.34
N PHE A 216 1.15 28.00 -38.13
CA PHE A 216 1.91 27.53 -36.99
C PHE A 216 1.01 26.65 -36.12
N GLN A 217 1.55 25.52 -35.70
CA GLN A 217 0.93 24.66 -34.69
C GLN A 217 1.90 24.41 -33.54
N GLU A 218 1.36 24.27 -32.35
CA GLU A 218 2.12 24.05 -31.13
C GLU A 218 1.75 22.74 -30.47
N ILE A 219 2.75 22.06 -29.94
CA ILE A 219 2.56 20.86 -29.11
C ILE A 219 3.14 21.10 -27.73
N ALA A 220 2.47 20.56 -26.72
CA ALA A 220 2.97 20.60 -25.36
C ALA A 220 3.82 19.36 -25.06
N PHE A 221 4.97 19.53 -24.47
CA PHE A 221 5.77 18.46 -23.87
C PHE A 221 5.34 18.18 -22.45
N PRO A 222 5.70 17.01 -21.88
CA PRO A 222 5.47 16.75 -20.47
C PRO A 222 6.06 17.87 -19.60
N PRO A 223 5.27 18.48 -18.69
CA PRO A 223 5.74 19.60 -17.87
C PRO A 223 6.70 19.12 -16.78
N GLU A 224 7.59 19.98 -16.32
CA GLU A 224 8.25 19.80 -15.03
C GLU A 224 7.34 20.31 -13.90
N THR A 225 7.26 19.52 -12.82
CA THR A 225 6.43 19.83 -11.65
C THR A 225 7.19 19.48 -10.37
N LEU A 226 6.62 19.80 -9.20
CA LEU A 226 7.19 19.34 -7.93
C LEU A 226 7.35 17.81 -7.83
N TYR A 227 6.58 17.06 -8.61
CA TYR A 227 6.57 15.59 -8.59
C TYR A 227 7.17 14.96 -9.83
N GLN A 228 7.62 15.75 -10.81
CA GLN A 228 8.07 15.23 -12.10
C GLN A 228 9.22 16.06 -12.67
N LYS A 229 10.26 15.37 -13.13
CA LYS A 229 11.36 15.94 -13.90
C LYS A 229 11.44 15.27 -15.27
N VAL A 230 11.72 16.06 -16.31
CA VAL A 230 11.76 15.61 -17.69
C VAL A 230 13.16 15.75 -18.25
N PHE A 231 13.68 14.66 -18.82
CA PHE A 231 14.98 14.65 -19.52
C PHE A 231 14.71 14.37 -20.99
N VAL A 232 14.91 15.38 -21.82
CA VAL A 232 14.73 15.27 -23.26
C VAL A 232 15.96 14.61 -23.86
N ASP A 233 15.76 13.46 -24.55
CA ASP A 233 16.82 12.82 -25.34
C ASP A 233 16.82 13.36 -26.77
N SER A 234 15.66 13.37 -27.43
CA SER A 234 15.53 13.87 -28.78
C SER A 234 14.12 14.33 -29.12
N ILE A 235 14.05 15.28 -30.06
CA ILE A 235 12.81 15.74 -30.70
C ILE A 235 13.04 15.77 -32.21
N SER A 236 12.26 15.04 -32.96
CA SER A 236 12.40 14.96 -34.42
C SER A 236 11.05 15.11 -35.12
N PRO A 237 10.94 15.99 -36.14
CA PRO A 237 11.92 17.01 -36.52
C PRO A 237 12.10 18.08 -35.43
N ILE A 238 13.22 18.81 -35.50
CA ILE A 238 13.51 19.91 -34.57
C ILE A 238 12.45 21.01 -34.74
N PRO A 239 11.87 21.53 -33.67
CA PRO A 239 10.93 22.64 -33.71
C PRO A 239 11.63 23.95 -34.08
N GLU A 240 10.88 24.91 -34.63
CA GLU A 240 11.40 26.25 -34.89
C GLU A 240 11.72 27.01 -33.59
N MET A 241 10.90 26.78 -32.58
CA MET A 241 11.03 27.40 -31.26
C MET A 241 10.49 26.51 -30.18
N VAL A 242 11.14 26.51 -29.00
CA VAL A 242 10.62 25.97 -27.75
C VAL A 242 10.57 27.12 -26.75
N TYR A 243 9.45 27.25 -26.06
CA TYR A 243 9.26 28.27 -25.03
C TYR A 243 8.36 27.74 -23.90
N GLN A 244 8.37 28.44 -22.79
CA GLN A 244 7.49 28.15 -21.67
C GLN A 244 6.32 29.13 -21.67
N ASP A 245 5.09 28.63 -21.55
CA ASP A 245 3.90 29.45 -21.42
C ASP A 245 3.73 30.01 -20.00
N THR A 246 2.68 30.80 -19.79
CA THR A 246 2.40 31.42 -18.48
C THR A 246 2.04 30.41 -17.39
N ASP A 247 1.67 29.19 -17.78
CA ASP A 247 1.29 28.11 -16.87
C ASP A 247 2.46 27.17 -16.57
N GLY A 248 3.64 27.43 -17.18
CA GLY A 248 4.85 26.65 -16.98
C GLY A 248 4.98 25.45 -17.91
N ASN A 249 4.10 25.30 -18.91
CA ASN A 249 4.21 24.23 -19.89
C ASN A 249 5.27 24.55 -20.96
N TYR A 250 6.07 23.57 -21.34
CA TYR A 250 6.96 23.70 -22.48
C TYR A 250 6.21 23.43 -23.79
N LEU A 251 6.17 24.43 -24.68
CA LEU A 251 5.54 24.37 -25.98
C LEU A 251 6.57 24.39 -27.09
N ALA A 252 6.40 23.54 -28.09
CA ALA A 252 7.21 23.53 -29.30
C ALA A 252 6.37 23.97 -30.49
N ARG A 253 6.86 25.00 -31.20
CA ARG A 253 6.19 25.56 -32.39
C ARG A 253 6.78 24.98 -33.66
N TYR A 254 5.88 24.61 -34.57
CA TYR A 254 6.18 24.09 -35.89
C TYR A 254 5.44 24.89 -36.96
N SER A 255 6.14 25.25 -38.03
CA SER A 255 5.53 25.76 -39.24
C SER A 255 5.11 24.58 -40.17
N LEU A 256 3.90 24.63 -40.66
CA LEU A 256 3.37 23.67 -41.64
C LEU A 256 2.99 24.41 -42.92
N LYS A 257 3.51 23.92 -44.03
CA LYS A 257 3.09 24.39 -45.37
C LYS A 257 1.62 24.07 -45.61
N PRO A 258 1.00 24.69 -46.63
CA PRO A 258 -0.35 24.33 -47.03
C PRO A 258 -0.53 22.83 -47.23
N LEU A 259 -1.56 22.25 -46.60
CA LEU A 259 -1.95 20.82 -46.71
C LEU A 259 -0.83 19.84 -46.18
N GLU A 260 0.19 20.33 -45.52
CA GLU A 260 1.27 19.50 -44.97
C GLU A 260 0.79 18.71 -43.74
N ALA A 261 1.19 17.44 -43.69
CA ALA A 261 1.13 16.60 -42.46
C ALA A 261 2.54 16.35 -41.95
N LYS A 262 2.76 16.51 -40.65
CA LYS A 262 4.05 16.36 -40.02
C LYS A 262 3.95 15.48 -38.77
N LYS A 263 4.71 14.38 -38.72
CA LYS A 263 4.83 13.52 -37.56
C LYS A 263 6.02 13.98 -36.73
N ILE A 264 5.79 14.23 -35.45
CA ILE A 264 6.82 14.62 -34.49
C ILE A 264 6.98 13.51 -33.49
N ILE A 265 8.21 13.16 -33.16
CA ILE A 265 8.56 12.14 -32.18
C ILE A 265 9.40 12.80 -31.12
N PHE A 266 8.90 12.80 -29.88
CA PHE A 266 9.64 13.14 -28.66
C PHE A 266 10.13 11.84 -28.03
N LYS A 267 11.39 11.78 -27.62
CA LYS A 267 11.99 10.71 -26.82
C LYS A 267 12.65 11.31 -25.61
N GLY A 268 12.53 10.63 -24.47
CA GLY A 268 13.15 11.11 -23.24
C GLY A 268 12.87 10.22 -22.05
N PHE A 269 13.23 10.73 -20.88
CA PHE A 269 12.97 10.06 -19.61
C PHE A 269 12.15 10.98 -18.71
N ILE A 270 11.17 10.41 -18.02
CA ILE A 270 10.33 11.10 -17.05
C ILE A 270 10.60 10.49 -15.69
N GLN A 271 11.15 11.27 -14.78
CA GLN A 271 11.37 10.90 -13.39
C GLN A 271 10.19 11.40 -12.55
N VAL A 272 9.48 10.49 -11.91
CA VAL A 272 8.33 10.79 -11.05
C VAL A 272 8.72 10.54 -9.60
N PHE A 273 8.40 11.48 -8.72
CA PHE A 273 8.73 11.44 -7.31
C PHE A 273 7.50 11.13 -6.47
N THR A 274 7.69 10.38 -5.38
CA THR A 274 6.63 10.06 -4.40
C THR A 274 6.32 11.23 -3.47
N LYS A 275 7.24 12.20 -3.36
CA LYS A 275 7.12 13.42 -2.56
C LYS A 275 7.50 14.63 -3.38
N PRO A 276 6.95 15.83 -3.06
CA PRO A 276 7.32 17.04 -3.77
C PRO A 276 8.80 17.38 -3.58
N GLN A 277 9.45 17.85 -4.65
CA GLN A 277 10.85 18.25 -4.67
C GLN A 277 10.94 19.79 -4.60
N GLU A 278 11.07 20.33 -3.40
CA GLU A 278 11.01 21.77 -3.13
C GLU A 278 12.04 22.62 -3.87
N LYS A 279 13.17 22.01 -4.28
CA LYS A 279 14.28 22.70 -4.96
C LYS A 279 14.18 22.70 -6.49
N MET A 280 13.19 22.07 -7.08
CA MET A 280 13.13 21.89 -8.53
C MET A 280 12.40 23.01 -9.27
N ILE A 281 11.61 23.80 -8.60
CA ILE A 281 10.90 24.94 -9.19
C ILE A 281 11.35 26.18 -8.46
N ASP A 282 12.01 27.07 -9.17
CA ASP A 282 12.21 28.43 -8.72
C ASP A 282 10.87 29.15 -8.87
N TYR A 283 10.07 29.13 -7.81
CA TYR A 283 8.83 29.91 -7.74
C TYR A 283 9.22 31.39 -7.68
N SER A 284 9.49 31.98 -8.83
CA SER A 284 9.53 33.42 -8.88
C SER A 284 8.19 33.95 -8.41
N ARG A 285 8.23 35.02 -7.63
CA ARG A 285 7.05 35.73 -7.13
C ARG A 285 6.06 36.05 -8.26
N ASP A 286 6.56 36.20 -9.47
CA ASP A 286 5.80 36.53 -10.67
C ASP A 286 4.98 35.37 -11.23
N LEU A 287 5.49 34.14 -11.16
CA LEU A 287 4.72 32.92 -11.51
C LEU A 287 3.50 32.76 -10.59
N PHE A 288 3.69 32.97 -9.29
CA PHE A 288 2.60 32.91 -8.32
C PHE A 288 1.54 33.98 -8.56
N LEU A 289 1.96 35.20 -8.95
CA LEU A 289 1.05 36.31 -9.27
C LEU A 289 0.26 36.05 -10.57
N ASN A 290 0.88 35.45 -11.57
CA ASN A 290 0.23 35.08 -12.84
C ASN A 290 -0.78 33.94 -12.65
N GLN A 291 -0.51 32.99 -11.75
CA GLN A 291 -1.42 31.91 -11.41
C GLN A 291 -2.58 32.35 -10.49
N LYS A 292 -2.50 33.50 -9.85
CA LYS A 292 -3.52 34.01 -8.93
C LYS A 292 -4.92 34.03 -9.53
N ASN A 293 -5.04 34.36 -10.81
CA ASN A 293 -6.33 34.39 -11.51
C ASN A 293 -6.97 33.00 -11.64
N TYR A 294 -6.17 31.93 -11.74
CA TYR A 294 -6.66 30.55 -11.79
C TYR A 294 -7.08 30.02 -10.40
N LEU A 295 -6.55 30.60 -9.34
CA LEU A 295 -6.86 30.21 -7.96
C LEU A 295 -8.11 30.90 -7.40
N LEU A 296 -8.74 31.81 -8.16
CA LEU A 296 -9.97 32.46 -7.73
C LEU A 296 -11.14 31.48 -7.74
N SER A 297 -11.80 31.32 -6.60
CA SER A 297 -12.96 30.43 -6.40
C SER A 297 -14.15 30.69 -7.34
N GLN A 298 -14.18 31.83 -7.98
CA GLN A 298 -15.24 32.24 -8.93
C GLN A 298 -15.07 31.66 -10.33
N GLN A 299 -13.97 31.03 -10.63
CA GLN A 299 -13.75 30.43 -11.95
C GLN A 299 -14.57 29.14 -12.09
N SER A 300 -15.21 28.98 -13.25
CA SER A 300 -16.16 27.88 -13.52
C SER A 300 -15.56 26.47 -13.36
N TYR A 301 -14.26 26.31 -13.55
CA TYR A 301 -13.57 25.01 -13.41
C TYR A 301 -13.37 24.58 -11.94
N TRP A 302 -13.46 25.51 -10.96
CA TRP A 302 -13.46 25.18 -9.54
C TRP A 302 -14.85 24.93 -8.96
N THR A 303 -15.92 25.14 -9.76
CA THR A 303 -17.30 24.97 -9.29
C THR A 303 -17.67 23.48 -9.33
N ILE A 304 -17.80 22.87 -8.17
CA ILE A 304 -18.34 21.52 -8.03
C ILE A 304 -19.86 21.60 -8.20
N LYS A 305 -20.38 21.10 -9.32
CA LYS A 305 -21.82 21.13 -9.64
C LYS A 305 -22.66 20.12 -8.86
N SER A 306 -22.04 19.12 -8.23
CA SER A 306 -22.69 18.11 -7.38
C SER A 306 -21.67 17.46 -6.46
N LEU A 307 -21.99 17.40 -5.16
CA LEU A 307 -21.20 16.69 -4.15
C LEU A 307 -21.37 15.16 -4.24
N ASP A 308 -22.29 14.67 -5.06
CA ASP A 308 -22.61 13.23 -5.18
C ASP A 308 -21.62 12.46 -6.07
N LYS A 309 -20.53 13.10 -6.53
CA LYS A 309 -19.52 12.51 -7.42
C LYS A 309 -18.10 12.52 -6.86
N ILE A 310 -17.93 12.65 -5.54
CA ILE A 310 -16.63 12.54 -4.87
C ILE A 310 -16.59 11.25 -4.05
#